data_e4bc0c8ffe74c3036a2dcfdecea9433b
#
_entry.id   e4bc0c8ffe74c3036a2dcfdecea9433b
#
_cell.length_a   1.000
_cell.length_b   1.000
_cell.length_c   1.000
_cell.angle_alpha   90.00
_cell.angle_beta   90.00
_cell.angle_gamma   90.00
#
_symmetry.space_group_name_H-M   'P 1'
#
loop_
_entity.id
_entity.type
_entity.pdbx_description
1 polymer ?
#
loop_
_entity_poly.entity_id
_entity_poly.type
_entity_poly.pdbx_seq_one_letter_code
_entity_poly.pdbx_strand_id
1 'polypeptide(L)'
;MRFLYPTFTVEKYDAYLTEMIPHNYKQIAVFEQDVCVGISGLWSGTKLWSGKYMEIDNFIVHPDHRKKGVGKMMTDYVDAKAKETGCTMIVLDAFTENFTAHRFYYNQGYVPKGFHFLKIINKEGLS
;
A
#
# COMPACT_ATOMS: atom_id res chain seq x y z
N MET A 1 -1.77 8.46 -7.98
CA MET A 1 -0.53 8.63 -7.18
C MET A 1 -0.28 10.09 -6.75
N ARG A 2 -0.77 11.07 -7.51
CA ARG A 2 -0.66 12.49 -7.14
C ARG A 2 -1.34 12.84 -5.82
N PHE A 3 -2.40 12.10 -5.46
CA PHE A 3 -3.10 12.32 -4.19
C PHE A 3 -2.24 11.96 -2.98
N LEU A 4 -1.25 11.06 -3.15
CA LEU A 4 -0.29 10.71 -2.09
C LEU A 4 0.95 11.59 -2.16
N TYR A 5 1.42 11.87 -3.36
CA TYR A 5 2.68 12.59 -3.59
C TYR A 5 2.43 13.71 -4.60
N PRO A 6 1.94 14.88 -4.15
CA PRO A 6 1.52 15.96 -5.06
C PRO A 6 2.62 16.50 -5.97
N THR A 7 3.89 16.40 -5.55
CA THR A 7 5.03 16.89 -6.34
C THR A 7 5.63 15.82 -7.25
N PHE A 8 5.04 14.62 -7.27
CA PHE A 8 5.56 13.48 -8.02
C PHE A 8 5.30 13.65 -9.51
N THR A 9 6.33 13.53 -10.35
CA THR A 9 6.19 13.63 -11.79
C THR A 9 5.91 12.28 -12.42
N VAL A 10 5.35 12.28 -13.63
CA VAL A 10 5.12 11.03 -14.39
C VAL A 10 6.46 10.34 -14.68
N GLU A 11 7.49 11.10 -15.03
CA GLU A 11 8.82 10.57 -15.33
C GLU A 11 9.43 9.86 -14.13
N LYS A 12 9.33 10.47 -12.96
CA LYS A 12 9.82 9.87 -11.72
C LYS A 12 9.04 8.61 -11.36
N TYR A 13 7.73 8.65 -11.52
CA TYR A 13 6.84 7.53 -11.28
C TYR A 13 7.22 6.32 -12.16
N ASP A 14 7.36 6.56 -13.47
CA ASP A 14 7.70 5.50 -14.42
C ASP A 14 9.09 4.93 -14.14
N ALA A 15 10.06 5.78 -13.82
CA ALA A 15 11.42 5.34 -13.51
C ALA A 15 11.44 4.44 -12.27
N TYR A 16 10.75 4.83 -11.21
CA TYR A 16 10.69 4.04 -9.99
C TYR A 16 9.94 2.73 -10.20
N LEU A 17 8.82 2.72 -10.92
CA LEU A 17 8.10 1.50 -11.23
C LEU A 17 8.95 0.51 -12.02
N THR A 18 9.71 1.00 -12.99
CA THR A 18 10.61 0.16 -13.77
C THR A 18 11.64 -0.56 -12.89
N GLU A 19 12.10 0.13 -11.84
CA GLU A 19 13.02 -0.46 -10.87
C GLU A 19 12.30 -1.42 -9.90
N MET A 20 11.08 -1.09 -9.49
CA MET A 20 10.34 -1.82 -8.45
C MET A 20 9.75 -3.14 -8.95
N ILE A 21 9.20 -3.15 -10.16
CA ILE A 21 8.46 -4.31 -10.68
C ILE A 21 9.30 -5.59 -10.68
N PRO A 22 10.59 -5.60 -11.09
CA PRO A 22 11.41 -6.82 -11.03
C PRO A 22 11.64 -7.36 -9.62
N HIS A 23 11.40 -6.56 -8.58
CA HIS A 23 11.64 -6.91 -7.17
C HIS A 23 10.35 -7.28 -6.42
N ASN A 24 9.42 -7.93 -7.14
CA ASN A 24 8.16 -8.44 -6.55
C ASN A 24 7.17 -7.35 -6.14
N TYR A 25 7.15 -6.26 -6.87
CA TYR A 25 6.15 -5.21 -6.72
C TYR A 25 5.07 -5.36 -7.77
N LYS A 26 3.81 -5.27 -7.35
CA LYS A 26 2.63 -5.26 -8.23
C LYS A 26 1.68 -4.19 -7.76
N GLN A 27 0.75 -3.82 -8.62
CA GLN A 27 -0.32 -2.90 -8.27
C GLN A 27 -1.67 -3.57 -8.52
N ILE A 28 -2.62 -3.25 -7.66
CA ILE A 28 -4.03 -3.57 -7.88
C ILE A 28 -4.79 -2.27 -8.03
N ALA A 29 -5.85 -2.29 -8.82
CA ALA A 29 -6.66 -1.11 -9.05
C ALA A 29 -8.13 -1.47 -9.12
N VAL A 30 -8.98 -0.54 -8.70
CA VAL A 30 -10.43 -0.65 -8.79
C VAL A 30 -10.91 0.40 -9.77
N PHE A 31 -11.71 -0.03 -10.75
CA PHE A 31 -12.28 0.86 -11.76
C PHE A 31 -13.80 0.90 -11.62
N GLU A 32 -14.35 2.09 -11.80
CA GLU A 32 -15.78 2.31 -11.93
C GLU A 32 -16.00 3.07 -13.23
N GLN A 33 -16.65 2.42 -14.23
CA GLN A 33 -16.91 3.03 -15.55
C GLN A 33 -15.63 3.64 -16.16
N ASP A 34 -14.55 2.88 -16.20
CA ASP A 34 -13.25 3.27 -16.77
C ASP A 34 -12.48 4.33 -15.97
N VAL A 35 -12.99 4.73 -14.81
CA VAL A 35 -12.28 5.65 -13.91
C VAL A 35 -11.62 4.84 -12.80
N CYS A 36 -10.33 5.05 -12.60
CA CYS A 36 -9.60 4.41 -11.50
C CYS A 36 -10.00 5.09 -10.19
N VAL A 37 -10.73 4.37 -9.33
CA VAL A 37 -11.24 4.91 -8.06
C VAL A 37 -10.42 4.44 -6.86
N GLY A 38 -9.56 3.45 -7.03
CA GLY A 38 -8.67 2.98 -5.99
C GLY A 38 -7.45 2.28 -6.58
N ILE A 39 -6.32 2.43 -5.91
CA ILE A 39 -5.06 1.76 -6.32
C ILE A 39 -4.25 1.45 -5.08
N SER A 40 -3.53 0.33 -5.11
CA SER A 40 -2.57 -0.01 -4.07
C SER A 40 -1.39 -0.74 -4.68
N GLY A 41 -0.21 -0.43 -4.17
CA GLY A 41 0.97 -1.25 -4.41
C GLY A 41 0.99 -2.43 -3.47
N LEU A 42 1.61 -3.52 -3.91
CA LEU A 42 1.81 -4.72 -3.11
C LEU A 42 3.23 -5.22 -3.33
N TRP A 43 4.00 -5.27 -2.24
CA TRP A 43 5.29 -5.94 -2.21
C TRP A 43 5.11 -7.35 -1.69
N SER A 44 5.89 -8.28 -2.19
CA SER A 44 5.93 -9.65 -1.67
C SER A 44 7.37 -10.01 -1.29
N GLY A 45 7.54 -10.72 -0.20
CA GLY A 45 8.86 -11.11 0.25
C GLY A 45 8.80 -12.21 1.29
N THR A 46 9.98 -12.55 1.84
CA THR A 46 10.11 -13.57 2.88
C THR A 46 11.09 -13.04 3.93
N LYS A 47 10.71 -13.18 5.20
CA LYS A 47 11.57 -12.84 6.34
C LYS A 47 11.79 -14.08 7.19
N LEU A 48 12.94 -14.16 7.85
CA LEU A 48 13.28 -15.33 8.65
C LEU A 48 12.27 -15.58 9.79
N TRP A 49 11.82 -14.49 10.45
CA TRP A 49 10.90 -14.65 11.59
C TRP A 49 9.46 -14.93 11.20
N SER A 50 9.02 -14.48 10.04
CA SER A 50 7.61 -14.56 9.65
C SER A 50 7.35 -15.55 8.51
N GLY A 51 8.36 -15.85 7.69
CA GLY A 51 8.12 -16.49 6.42
C GLY A 51 7.60 -15.52 5.39
N LYS A 52 6.74 -16.00 4.50
CA LYS A 52 6.24 -15.21 3.37
C LYS A 52 5.25 -14.15 3.82
N TYR A 53 5.43 -12.93 3.30
CA TYR A 53 4.57 -11.80 3.64
C TYR A 53 4.19 -11.00 2.40
N MET A 54 3.12 -10.22 2.53
CA MET A 54 2.69 -9.24 1.55
C MET A 54 2.61 -7.88 2.25
N GLU A 55 3.10 -6.83 1.58
CA GLU A 55 3.10 -5.48 2.14
C GLU A 55 2.26 -4.55 1.28
N ILE A 56 1.29 -3.89 1.91
CA ILE A 56 0.48 -2.85 1.29
C ILE A 56 1.30 -1.56 1.28
N ASP A 57 1.39 -0.94 0.11
CA ASP A 57 2.10 0.32 -0.08
C ASP A 57 1.32 1.18 -1.07
N ASN A 58 1.40 2.50 -0.93
CA ASN A 58 0.73 3.42 -1.85
C ASN A 58 -0.78 3.14 -1.99
N PHE A 59 -1.43 2.88 -0.86
CA PHE A 59 -2.86 2.58 -0.81
C PHE A 59 -3.65 3.89 -0.85
N ILE A 60 -4.48 4.07 -1.88
CA ILE A 60 -5.26 5.28 -2.01
C ILE A 60 -6.61 5.00 -2.67
N VAL A 61 -7.64 5.68 -2.19
CA VAL A 61 -8.98 5.73 -2.78
C VAL A 61 -9.21 7.16 -3.28
N HIS A 62 -9.74 7.28 -4.49
CA HIS A 62 -10.06 8.59 -5.05
C HIS A 62 -10.94 9.38 -4.08
N PRO A 63 -10.64 10.69 -3.83
CA PRO A 63 -11.38 11.47 -2.83
C PRO A 63 -12.90 11.47 -3.01
N ASP A 64 -13.38 11.47 -4.25
CA ASP A 64 -14.81 11.48 -4.55
C ASP A 64 -15.48 10.13 -4.35
N HIS A 65 -14.71 9.08 -4.11
CA HIS A 65 -15.20 7.71 -3.95
C HIS A 65 -14.92 7.12 -2.57
N ARG A 66 -14.48 7.94 -1.62
CA ARG A 66 -14.27 7.52 -0.24
C ARG A 66 -15.61 7.24 0.44
N LYS A 67 -15.58 6.37 1.45
CA LYS A 67 -16.77 5.93 2.22
C LYS A 67 -17.80 5.14 1.39
N LYS A 68 -17.40 4.62 0.22
CA LYS A 68 -18.25 3.79 -0.64
C LYS A 68 -17.82 2.33 -0.66
N GLY A 69 -16.96 1.93 0.29
CA GLY A 69 -16.52 0.54 0.38
C GLY A 69 -15.38 0.15 -0.54
N VAL A 70 -14.78 1.07 -1.29
CA VAL A 70 -13.66 0.79 -2.18
C VAL A 70 -12.44 0.30 -1.41
N GLY A 71 -12.09 0.97 -0.30
CA GLY A 71 -10.97 0.56 0.54
C GLY A 71 -11.15 -0.84 1.09
N LYS A 72 -12.34 -1.16 1.58
CA LYS A 72 -12.65 -2.50 2.10
C LYS A 72 -12.55 -3.56 0.99
N MET A 73 -13.05 -3.26 -0.19
CA MET A 73 -12.94 -4.16 -1.34
C MET A 73 -11.47 -4.48 -1.64
N MET A 74 -10.61 -3.46 -1.59
CA MET A 74 -9.17 -3.63 -1.83
C MET A 74 -8.51 -4.47 -0.76
N THR A 75 -8.78 -4.21 0.52
CA THR A 75 -8.20 -5.00 1.62
C THR A 75 -8.72 -6.43 1.61
N ASP A 76 -9.99 -6.66 1.27
CA ASP A 76 -10.54 -8.01 1.14
C ASP A 76 -9.84 -8.79 0.00
N TYR A 77 -9.54 -8.12 -1.11
CA TYR A 77 -8.78 -8.72 -2.20
C TYR A 77 -7.37 -9.11 -1.75
N VAL A 78 -6.69 -8.21 -1.03
CA VAL A 78 -5.34 -8.47 -0.52
C VAL A 78 -5.35 -9.67 0.45
N ASP A 79 -6.35 -9.74 1.33
CA ASP A 79 -6.51 -10.87 2.23
C ASP A 79 -6.60 -12.20 1.47
N ALA A 80 -7.46 -12.23 0.45
CA ALA A 80 -7.65 -13.43 -0.35
C ALA A 80 -6.36 -13.80 -1.10
N LYS A 81 -5.67 -12.82 -1.66
CA LYS A 81 -4.43 -13.03 -2.41
C LYS A 81 -3.30 -13.54 -1.51
N ALA A 82 -3.20 -12.97 -0.30
CA ALA A 82 -2.20 -13.39 0.66
C ALA A 82 -2.42 -14.84 1.10
N LYS A 83 -3.66 -15.24 1.36
CA LYS A 83 -4.00 -16.61 1.69
C LYS A 83 -3.71 -17.57 0.55
N GLU A 84 -4.10 -17.19 -0.67
CA GLU A 84 -3.86 -17.98 -1.88
C GLU A 84 -2.38 -18.25 -2.11
N THR A 85 -1.52 -17.26 -1.86
CA THR A 85 -0.08 -17.35 -2.10
C THR A 85 0.71 -17.86 -0.89
N GLY A 86 0.05 -18.23 0.19
CA GLY A 86 0.71 -18.83 1.36
C GLY A 86 1.40 -17.85 2.29
N CYS A 87 0.98 -16.59 2.29
CA CYS A 87 1.54 -15.59 3.21
C CYS A 87 1.09 -15.84 4.65
N THR A 88 1.99 -15.61 5.59
CA THR A 88 1.68 -15.71 7.02
C THR A 88 1.15 -14.40 7.58
N MET A 89 1.43 -13.29 6.93
CA MET A 89 0.98 -11.98 7.39
C MET A 89 0.90 -10.99 6.23
N ILE A 90 0.13 -9.94 6.45
CA ILE A 90 0.08 -8.75 5.62
C ILE A 90 0.56 -7.60 6.50
N VAL A 91 1.47 -6.77 6.00
CA VAL A 91 2.04 -5.65 6.74
C VAL A 91 1.80 -4.36 5.99
N LEU A 92 1.84 -3.25 6.70
CA LEU A 92 1.81 -1.91 6.13
C LEU A 92 2.40 -0.91 7.12
N ASP A 93 2.78 0.24 6.61
CA ASP A 93 3.19 1.38 7.42
C ASP A 93 2.16 2.50 7.27
N ALA A 94 1.87 3.18 8.38
CA ALA A 94 1.04 4.38 8.38
C ALA A 94 1.72 5.41 9.28
N PHE A 95 1.67 6.67 8.89
CA PHE A 95 2.24 7.73 9.74
C PHE A 95 1.52 7.78 11.08
N THR A 96 2.27 8.07 12.15
CA THR A 96 1.74 8.04 13.52
C THR A 96 0.61 9.04 13.74
N GLU A 97 0.57 10.11 12.97
CA GLU A 97 -0.47 11.14 13.06
C GLU A 97 -1.68 10.89 12.16
N ASN A 98 -1.65 9.87 11.30
CA ASN A 98 -2.75 9.57 10.39
C ASN A 98 -3.82 8.70 11.07
N PHE A 99 -4.61 9.31 11.95
CA PHE A 99 -5.59 8.58 12.76
C PHE A 99 -6.74 7.99 11.94
N THR A 100 -7.10 8.60 10.83
CA THR A 100 -8.13 8.07 9.94
C THR A 100 -7.68 6.75 9.31
N ALA A 101 -6.43 6.68 8.86
CA ALA A 101 -5.86 5.44 8.35
C ALA A 101 -5.77 4.37 9.44
N HIS A 102 -5.33 4.74 10.66
CA HIS A 102 -5.26 3.80 11.79
C HIS A 102 -6.62 3.16 12.05
N ARG A 103 -7.68 3.96 12.12
CA ARG A 103 -9.03 3.46 12.36
C ARG A 103 -9.47 2.51 11.26
N PHE A 104 -9.21 2.88 10.00
CA PHE A 104 -9.56 2.02 8.88
C PHE A 104 -8.86 0.66 8.99
N TYR A 105 -7.55 0.65 9.22
CA TYR A 105 -6.78 -0.60 9.30
C TYR A 105 -7.15 -1.44 10.52
N TYR A 106 -7.42 -0.83 11.67
CA TYR A 106 -7.96 -1.55 12.83
C TYR A 106 -9.26 -2.28 12.47
N ASN A 107 -10.15 -1.60 11.75
CA ASN A 107 -11.42 -2.19 11.34
C ASN A 107 -11.25 -3.33 10.34
N GLN A 108 -10.12 -3.38 9.64
CA GLN A 108 -9.79 -4.47 8.71
C GLN A 108 -8.97 -5.58 9.37
N GLY A 109 -8.75 -5.52 10.67
CA GLY A 109 -8.08 -6.58 11.43
C GLY A 109 -6.58 -6.39 11.60
N TYR A 110 -6.03 -5.24 11.26
CA TYR A 110 -4.62 -4.94 11.46
C TYR A 110 -4.36 -4.41 12.86
N VAL A 111 -3.22 -4.76 13.45
CA VAL A 111 -2.78 -4.26 14.75
C VAL A 111 -1.33 -3.82 14.69
N PRO A 112 -0.93 -2.75 15.41
CA PRO A 112 0.46 -2.32 15.44
C PRO A 112 1.26 -3.27 16.36
N LYS A 113 2.27 -3.93 15.79
CA LYS A 113 3.13 -4.89 16.51
C LYS A 113 4.56 -4.40 16.70
N GLY A 114 4.96 -3.32 16.03
CA GLY A 114 6.30 -2.78 16.12
C GLY A 114 6.38 -1.39 15.58
N PHE A 115 7.55 -0.76 15.74
CA PHE A 115 7.82 0.57 15.21
C PHE A 115 8.72 0.47 14.00
N HIS A 116 8.49 1.33 13.03
CA HIS A 116 9.35 1.49 11.87
C HIS A 116 10.28 2.67 12.13
N PHE A 117 11.57 2.40 12.34
CA PHE A 117 12.56 3.45 12.61
C PHE A 117 13.20 3.90 11.31
N LEU A 118 13.21 5.22 11.08
CA LEU A 118 13.80 5.81 9.89
C LEU A 118 14.99 6.68 10.27
N LYS A 119 16.07 6.58 9.50
CA LYS A 119 17.16 7.55 9.53
C LYS A 119 17.31 8.11 8.12
N ILE A 120 16.93 9.35 7.93
CA ILE A 120 16.94 9.99 6.61
C ILE A 120 18.37 10.32 6.22
N ILE A 121 18.85 9.78 5.11
CA ILE A 121 20.19 10.03 4.59
C ILE A 121 20.16 11.21 3.60
N ASN A 122 19.13 11.28 2.75
CA ASN A 122 18.97 12.35 1.77
C ASN A 122 17.52 12.81 1.76
N LYS A 123 17.26 13.91 2.45
CA LYS A 123 15.91 14.46 2.57
C LYS A 123 15.29 14.82 1.21
N GLU A 124 16.12 15.29 0.28
CA GLU A 124 15.65 15.72 -1.04
C GLU A 124 15.17 14.55 -1.90
N GLY A 125 15.61 13.34 -1.59
CA GLY A 125 15.16 12.13 -2.27
C GLY A 125 13.79 11.62 -1.83
N LEU A 126 13.20 12.21 -0.77
CA LEU A 126 11.90 11.79 -0.26
C LEU A 126 10.76 12.49 -1.00
N SER A 127 9.66 11.77 -1.14
CA SER A 127 8.43 12.27 -1.77
C SER A 127 7.40 12.68 -0.75
#